data_588b6b0d5d623fda157063f37168ba92
#
_entry.id   588b6b0d5d623fda157063f37168ba92
#
_cell.length_a   1.000
_cell.length_b   1.000
_cell.length_c   1.000
_cell.angle_alpha   90.00
_cell.angle_beta   90.00
_cell.angle_gamma   90.00
#
_symmetry.space_group_name_H-M   'P 1'
#
loop_
_entity.id
_entity.type
_entity.pdbx_description
1 polymer ?
#
loop_
_entity_poly.entity_id
_entity_poly.type
_entity_poly.pdbx_seq_one_letter_code
_entity_poly.pdbx_strand_id
1 'polypeptide(L)'
;EHLGLGLARRDEVAPDRVEVTLDAYGWTGPWAGRRGFDSLVQMSAGIADAGMGWAGADKPLPLPVQALYHAPGYLLAAAALAALAAAARGEAVPHARLSLARTAELLAALVPAAQGAAITGPADADYTVLPEDSGWGPGQRLKPPVQLEGTAMRWDLPAHRCGTSHPAWSA
;
A
#
# COMPACT_ATOMS: atom_id res chain seq x y z
N GLU A 1 -1.32 17.34 10.30
CA GLU A 1 -1.55 18.69 10.86
C GLU A 1 -0.36 19.19 11.72
N HIS A 2 0.33 18.30 12.46
CA HIS A 2 1.46 18.66 13.34
C HIS A 2 2.62 19.41 12.64
N LEU A 3 2.77 19.25 11.33
CA LEU A 3 3.80 19.93 10.52
C LEU A 3 3.27 21.21 9.84
N GLY A 4 2.09 21.69 10.20
CA GLY A 4 1.49 22.87 9.56
C GLY A 4 1.00 22.64 8.13
N LEU A 5 0.95 21.37 7.67
CA LEU A 5 0.51 20.99 6.31
C LEU A 5 -0.91 20.40 6.32
N GLY A 6 -1.81 21.00 7.10
CA GLY A 6 -3.22 20.67 7.06
C GLY A 6 -3.85 20.95 5.69
N LEU A 7 -5.08 20.45 5.48
CA LEU A 7 -5.75 20.53 4.17
C LEU A 7 -5.77 21.95 3.60
N ALA A 8 -6.20 22.94 4.40
CA ALA A 8 -6.26 24.35 3.97
C ALA A 8 -4.90 24.88 3.46
N ARG A 9 -3.80 24.51 4.15
CA ARG A 9 -2.47 24.93 3.71
C ARG A 9 -2.04 24.25 2.41
N ARG A 10 -2.39 22.99 2.25
CA ARG A 10 -2.12 22.26 0.99
C ARG A 10 -2.91 22.84 -0.19
N ASP A 11 -4.18 23.22 0.05
CA ASP A 11 -5.02 23.86 -0.97
C ASP A 11 -4.46 25.23 -1.39
N GLU A 12 -3.89 25.97 -0.45
CA GLU A 12 -3.24 27.26 -0.73
C GLU A 12 -1.96 27.10 -1.56
N VAL A 13 -1.11 26.12 -1.21
CA VAL A 13 0.21 25.93 -1.85
C VAL A 13 0.13 25.21 -3.19
N ALA A 14 -0.80 24.27 -3.32
CA ALA A 14 -0.95 23.44 -4.53
C ALA A 14 -2.43 23.08 -4.76
N PRO A 15 -3.24 24.03 -5.26
CA PRO A 15 -4.69 23.83 -5.42
C PRO A 15 -5.05 22.70 -6.39
N ASP A 16 -4.24 22.51 -7.43
CA ASP A 16 -4.49 21.51 -8.49
C ASP A 16 -3.76 20.19 -8.27
N ARG A 17 -3.30 19.93 -7.04
CA ARG A 17 -2.56 18.69 -6.75
C ARG A 17 -3.45 17.45 -6.84
N VAL A 18 -2.86 16.38 -7.28
CA VAL A 18 -3.42 15.03 -7.03
C VAL A 18 -3.17 14.67 -5.57
N GLU A 19 -4.24 14.47 -4.81
CA GLU A 19 -4.15 14.10 -3.40
C GLU A 19 -4.74 12.72 -3.15
N VAL A 20 -3.89 11.80 -2.67
CA VAL A 20 -4.28 10.45 -2.27
C VAL A 20 -3.76 10.21 -0.86
N THR A 21 -4.65 9.91 0.07
CA THR A 21 -4.30 9.79 1.48
C THR A 21 -4.73 8.45 2.07
N LEU A 22 -3.93 7.95 3.01
CA LEU A 22 -4.20 6.74 3.76
C LEU A 22 -4.22 7.05 5.26
N ASP A 23 -5.21 6.50 5.94
CA ASP A 23 -5.36 6.55 7.40
C ASP A 23 -5.63 5.14 7.93
N ALA A 24 -5.46 4.92 9.24
CA ALA A 24 -5.71 3.62 9.83
C ALA A 24 -7.20 3.29 9.92
N TYR A 25 -8.01 4.21 10.47
CA TYR A 25 -9.43 3.98 10.79
C TYR A 25 -10.38 4.93 10.07
N GLY A 26 -9.85 5.79 9.20
CA GLY A 26 -10.64 6.76 8.44
C GLY A 26 -10.89 8.06 9.18
N TRP A 27 -11.72 8.90 8.59
CA TRP A 27 -11.93 10.31 9.00
C TRP A 27 -13.27 10.53 9.72
N THR A 28 -14.05 9.50 9.92
CA THR A 28 -15.37 9.55 10.56
C THR A 28 -15.50 8.44 11.61
N GLY A 29 -16.49 8.59 12.50
CA GLY A 29 -16.74 7.62 13.55
C GLY A 29 -15.82 7.76 14.77
N PRO A 30 -16.03 6.89 15.79
CA PRO A 30 -15.37 7.04 17.10
C PRO A 30 -13.86 6.76 17.09
N TRP A 31 -13.34 6.16 16.02
CA TRP A 31 -11.93 5.85 15.87
C TRP A 31 -11.21 6.76 14.88
N ALA A 32 -11.88 7.76 14.35
CA ALA A 32 -11.26 8.76 13.47
C ALA A 32 -10.02 9.39 14.13
N GLY A 33 -8.93 9.51 13.37
CA GLY A 33 -7.68 10.07 13.85
C GLY A 33 -6.87 9.18 14.79
N ARG A 34 -7.32 7.96 15.11
CA ARG A 34 -6.49 7.00 15.84
C ARG A 34 -5.37 6.50 14.96
N ARG A 35 -4.18 6.37 15.56
CA ARG A 35 -3.05 5.71 14.91
C ARG A 35 -3.27 4.21 14.87
N GLY A 36 -2.84 3.58 13.80
CA GLY A 36 -2.87 2.14 13.63
C GLY A 36 -1.86 1.72 12.58
N PHE A 37 -1.41 0.49 12.72
CA PHE A 37 -0.59 -0.21 11.74
C PHE A 37 -1.38 -1.42 11.24
N ASP A 38 -0.93 -2.04 10.17
CA ASP A 38 -1.57 -3.20 9.57
C ASP A 38 -1.99 -4.24 10.61
N SER A 39 -1.05 -4.75 11.41
CA SER A 39 -1.32 -5.77 12.42
C SER A 39 -2.33 -5.34 13.49
N LEU A 40 -2.30 -4.07 13.92
CA LEU A 40 -3.27 -3.53 14.88
C LEU A 40 -4.66 -3.46 14.27
N VAL A 41 -4.76 -3.09 12.98
CA VAL A 41 -6.06 -3.03 12.30
C VAL A 41 -6.57 -4.44 12.01
N GLN A 42 -5.72 -5.41 11.66
CA GLN A 42 -6.15 -6.81 11.54
C GLN A 42 -6.77 -7.35 12.83
N MET A 43 -6.20 -6.98 14.00
CA MET A 43 -6.76 -7.35 15.30
C MET A 43 -8.11 -6.66 15.56
N SER A 44 -8.20 -5.35 15.29
CA SER A 44 -9.39 -4.56 15.62
C SER A 44 -10.54 -4.67 14.61
N ALA A 45 -10.25 -5.12 13.37
CA ALA A 45 -11.24 -5.30 12.31
C ALA A 45 -11.77 -6.73 12.17
N GLY A 46 -11.42 -7.64 13.09
CA GLY A 46 -11.95 -9.01 13.11
C GLY A 46 -11.18 -10.00 12.23
N ILE A 47 -10.18 -9.59 11.45
CA ILE A 47 -9.40 -10.50 10.60
C ILE A 47 -8.69 -11.55 11.44
N ALA A 48 -8.05 -11.14 12.54
CA ALA A 48 -7.31 -12.05 13.39
C ALA A 48 -8.23 -13.01 14.17
N ASP A 49 -9.45 -12.60 14.51
CA ASP A 49 -10.48 -13.44 15.09
C ASP A 49 -10.98 -14.50 14.09
N ALA A 50 -11.25 -14.08 12.86
CA ALA A 50 -11.58 -15.01 11.77
C ALA A 50 -10.46 -16.02 11.50
N GLY A 51 -9.21 -15.56 11.51
CA GLY A 51 -8.02 -16.42 11.37
C GLY A 51 -7.90 -17.43 12.50
N MET A 52 -8.17 -17.05 13.74
CA MET A 52 -8.23 -17.94 14.90
C MET A 52 -9.27 -19.05 14.69
N GLY A 53 -10.49 -18.67 14.29
CA GLY A 53 -11.57 -19.63 14.02
C GLY A 53 -11.22 -20.59 12.88
N TRP A 54 -10.67 -20.07 11.79
CA TRP A 54 -10.25 -20.88 10.63
C TRP A 54 -9.16 -21.89 10.96
N ALA A 55 -8.17 -21.51 11.76
CA ALA A 55 -7.04 -22.37 12.13
C ALA A 55 -7.32 -23.27 13.34
N GLY A 56 -8.45 -23.11 14.04
CA GLY A 56 -8.72 -23.78 15.32
C GLY A 56 -7.72 -23.40 16.41
N ALA A 57 -7.20 -22.16 16.36
CA ALA A 57 -6.22 -21.65 17.31
C ALA A 57 -6.91 -21.13 18.60
N ASP A 58 -6.15 -21.07 19.69
CA ASP A 58 -6.60 -20.53 20.99
C ASP A 58 -6.35 -19.03 21.16
N LYS A 59 -5.72 -18.40 20.17
CA LYS A 59 -5.38 -16.97 20.15
C LYS A 59 -5.66 -16.35 18.79
N PRO A 60 -5.94 -15.03 18.74
CA PRO A 60 -6.11 -14.31 17.48
C PRO A 60 -4.93 -14.55 16.54
N LEU A 61 -5.23 -14.91 15.30
CA LEU A 61 -4.24 -15.24 14.27
C LEU A 61 -4.38 -14.28 13.10
N PRO A 62 -3.51 -13.26 12.99
CA PRO A 62 -3.52 -12.36 11.83
C PRO A 62 -3.05 -13.09 10.57
N LEU A 63 -3.29 -12.49 9.42
CA LEU A 63 -2.73 -12.95 8.15
C LEU A 63 -1.19 -12.98 8.22
N PRO A 64 -0.53 -13.92 7.55
CA PRO A 64 0.93 -14.07 7.57
C PRO A 64 1.66 -12.94 6.83
N VAL A 65 0.92 -11.99 6.29
CA VAL A 65 1.41 -10.83 5.53
C VAL A 65 0.70 -9.56 5.94
N GLN A 66 1.32 -8.41 5.67
CA GLN A 66 0.72 -7.10 5.90
C GLN A 66 -0.28 -6.75 4.77
N ALA A 67 -1.34 -7.54 4.66
CA ALA A 67 -2.32 -7.43 3.58
C ALA A 67 -3.01 -6.06 3.53
N LEU A 68 -3.19 -5.42 4.70
CA LEU A 68 -3.81 -4.10 4.80
C LEU A 68 -2.86 -2.95 4.42
N TYR A 69 -1.58 -3.22 4.16
CA TYR A 69 -0.66 -2.28 3.53
C TYR A 69 -0.52 -2.55 2.03
N HIS A 70 -0.45 -3.81 1.64
CA HIS A 70 -0.30 -4.17 0.24
C HIS A 70 -1.55 -3.87 -0.58
N ALA A 71 -2.73 -4.28 -0.13
CA ALA A 71 -3.97 -4.05 -0.87
C ALA A 71 -4.29 -2.56 -1.07
N PRO A 72 -4.28 -1.69 -0.04
CA PRO A 72 -4.50 -0.27 -0.29
C PRO A 72 -3.36 0.38 -1.08
N GLY A 73 -2.14 -0.15 -1.08
CA GLY A 73 -1.07 0.33 -1.95
C GLY A 73 -1.47 0.29 -3.43
N TYR A 74 -2.06 -0.80 -3.90
CA TYR A 74 -2.59 -0.90 -5.26
C TYR A 74 -3.79 0.03 -5.49
N LEU A 75 -4.69 0.16 -4.51
CA LEU A 75 -5.84 1.07 -4.61
C LEU A 75 -5.41 2.54 -4.64
N LEU A 76 -4.39 2.92 -3.87
CA LEU A 76 -3.80 4.25 -3.88
C LEU A 76 -3.17 4.57 -5.24
N ALA A 77 -2.41 3.62 -5.80
CA ALA A 77 -1.82 3.77 -7.12
C ALA A 77 -2.90 3.92 -8.20
N ALA A 78 -3.94 3.10 -8.17
CA ALA A 78 -5.07 3.21 -9.09
C ALA A 78 -5.79 4.57 -8.96
N ALA A 79 -6.01 5.05 -7.74
CA ALA A 79 -6.63 6.36 -7.50
C ALA A 79 -5.75 7.51 -8.01
N ALA A 80 -4.44 7.46 -7.81
CA ALA A 80 -3.50 8.45 -8.33
C ALA A 80 -3.50 8.47 -9.87
N LEU A 81 -3.46 7.30 -10.51
CA LEU A 81 -3.51 7.18 -11.97
C LEU A 81 -4.84 7.69 -12.54
N ALA A 82 -5.96 7.39 -11.88
CA ALA A 82 -7.28 7.89 -12.28
C ALA A 82 -7.35 9.42 -12.19
N ALA A 83 -6.80 9.99 -11.10
CA ALA A 83 -6.75 11.45 -10.94
C ALA A 83 -5.85 12.13 -11.97
N LEU A 84 -4.68 11.57 -12.27
CA LEU A 84 -3.79 12.07 -13.32
C LEU A 84 -4.45 11.98 -14.71
N ALA A 85 -5.16 10.90 -14.98
CA ALA A 85 -5.91 10.74 -16.23
C ALA A 85 -7.06 11.77 -16.35
N ALA A 86 -7.76 12.09 -15.26
CA ALA A 86 -8.77 13.14 -15.23
C ALA A 86 -8.14 14.52 -15.50
N ALA A 87 -7.01 14.82 -14.84
CA ALA A 87 -6.27 16.06 -15.08
C ALA A 87 -5.83 16.19 -16.54
N ALA A 88 -5.34 15.12 -17.16
CA ALA A 88 -4.94 15.11 -18.57
C ALA A 88 -6.10 15.36 -19.54
N ARG A 89 -7.34 15.06 -19.13
CA ARG A 89 -8.56 15.36 -19.91
C ARG A 89 -9.14 16.74 -19.60
N GLY A 90 -8.53 17.53 -18.71
CA GLY A 90 -9.04 18.82 -18.28
C GLY A 90 -10.27 18.71 -17.35
N GLU A 91 -10.47 17.56 -16.74
CA GLU A 91 -11.55 17.29 -15.77
C GLU A 91 -11.11 17.68 -14.34
N ALA A 92 -12.09 17.79 -13.43
CA ALA A 92 -11.79 17.99 -12.02
C ALA A 92 -10.97 16.84 -11.46
N VAL A 93 -9.89 17.16 -10.75
CA VAL A 93 -9.01 16.15 -10.13
C VAL A 93 -9.65 15.66 -8.82
N PRO A 94 -10.05 14.38 -8.73
CA PRO A 94 -10.64 13.86 -7.51
C PRO A 94 -9.56 13.62 -6.45
N HIS A 95 -9.87 13.97 -5.20
CA HIS A 95 -9.08 13.54 -4.05
C HIS A 95 -9.54 12.17 -3.57
N ALA A 96 -8.61 11.26 -3.31
CA ALA A 96 -8.90 9.92 -2.83
C ALA A 96 -8.47 9.74 -1.38
N ARG A 97 -9.33 9.07 -0.61
CA ARG A 97 -9.09 8.75 0.80
C ARG A 97 -9.33 7.26 1.03
N LEU A 98 -8.33 6.57 1.52
CA LEU A 98 -8.40 5.16 1.88
C LEU A 98 -8.08 4.98 3.36
N SER A 99 -8.60 3.89 3.94
CA SER A 99 -8.18 3.50 5.29
C SER A 99 -7.92 2.00 5.37
N LEU A 100 -7.05 1.62 6.29
CA LEU A 100 -6.76 0.20 6.53
C LEU A 100 -8.01 -0.54 6.99
N ALA A 101 -8.83 0.07 7.86
CA ALA A 101 -10.08 -0.52 8.33
C ALA A 101 -11.09 -0.75 7.18
N ARG A 102 -11.22 0.20 6.24
CA ARG A 102 -12.08 0.01 5.06
C ARG A 102 -11.55 -1.07 4.14
N THR A 103 -10.23 -1.17 4.01
CA THR A 103 -9.59 -2.26 3.26
C THR A 103 -9.82 -3.61 3.92
N ALA A 104 -9.78 -3.68 5.25
CA ALA A 104 -10.09 -4.89 6.01
C ALA A 104 -11.53 -5.36 5.74
N GLU A 105 -12.49 -4.43 5.76
CA GLU A 105 -13.89 -4.72 5.42
C GLU A 105 -14.03 -5.21 3.97
N LEU A 106 -13.34 -4.58 3.02
CA LEU A 106 -13.33 -5.02 1.63
C LEU A 106 -12.80 -6.46 1.50
N LEU A 107 -11.68 -6.77 2.15
CA LEU A 107 -11.12 -8.12 2.11
C LEU A 107 -12.05 -9.15 2.74
N ALA A 108 -12.67 -8.82 3.88
CA ALA A 108 -13.62 -9.70 4.55
C ALA A 108 -14.90 -9.95 3.73
N ALA A 109 -15.30 -8.99 2.91
CA ALA A 109 -16.47 -9.11 2.02
C ALA A 109 -16.18 -9.90 0.73
N LEU A 110 -14.92 -10.14 0.38
CA LEU A 110 -14.59 -10.95 -0.79
C LEU A 110 -14.95 -12.41 -0.53
N VAL A 111 -15.67 -13.01 -1.47
CA VAL A 111 -15.93 -14.46 -1.42
C VAL A 111 -14.62 -15.19 -1.64
N PRO A 112 -14.20 -16.09 -0.73
CA PRO A 112 -13.00 -16.87 -0.95
C PRO A 112 -13.09 -17.64 -2.26
N ALA A 113 -12.08 -17.55 -3.12
CA ALA A 113 -11.96 -18.44 -4.25
C ALA A 113 -11.87 -19.88 -3.70
N ALA A 114 -12.60 -20.81 -4.32
CA ALA A 114 -12.57 -22.20 -3.92
C ALA A 114 -11.11 -22.67 -3.87
N GLN A 115 -10.68 -23.09 -2.69
CA GLN A 115 -9.36 -23.67 -2.39
C GLN A 115 -8.19 -23.05 -3.19
N GLY A 116 -7.64 -21.98 -2.65
CA GLY A 116 -6.39 -21.43 -3.16
C GLY A 116 -5.26 -22.45 -3.11
N ALA A 117 -4.34 -22.40 -4.07
CA ALA A 117 -3.10 -23.17 -4.00
C ALA A 117 -2.37 -22.84 -2.69
N ALA A 118 -1.68 -23.81 -2.13
CA ALA A 118 -0.85 -23.59 -0.95
C ALA A 118 0.16 -22.45 -1.25
N ILE A 119 0.25 -21.49 -0.32
CA ILE A 119 1.24 -20.42 -0.42
C ILE A 119 2.61 -21.06 -0.21
N THR A 120 3.43 -21.06 -1.25
CA THR A 120 4.83 -21.48 -1.19
C THR A 120 5.73 -20.25 -1.03
N GLY A 121 6.90 -20.45 -0.45
CA GLY A 121 7.94 -19.41 -0.45
C GLY A 121 8.36 -19.03 -1.88
N PRO A 122 9.06 -17.89 -2.06
CA PRO A 122 9.53 -17.47 -3.37
C PRO A 122 10.51 -18.51 -3.96
N ALA A 123 10.37 -18.75 -5.26
CA ALA A 123 11.28 -19.57 -6.05
C ALA A 123 12.35 -18.70 -6.71
N ASP A 124 13.44 -19.31 -7.21
CA ASP A 124 14.50 -18.59 -7.93
C ASP A 124 13.96 -17.79 -9.13
N ALA A 125 12.91 -18.29 -9.77
CA ALA A 125 12.23 -17.60 -10.88
C ALA A 125 11.56 -16.27 -10.49
N ASP A 126 11.30 -16.04 -9.21
CA ASP A 126 10.67 -14.82 -8.72
C ASP A 126 11.68 -13.68 -8.51
N TYR A 127 12.96 -13.99 -8.52
CA TYR A 127 14.02 -13.01 -8.36
C TYR A 127 14.54 -12.48 -9.70
N THR A 128 15.15 -11.30 -9.66
CA THR A 128 15.92 -10.78 -10.80
C THR A 128 17.13 -11.67 -11.09
N VAL A 129 17.50 -11.81 -12.36
CA VAL A 129 18.61 -12.67 -12.78
C VAL A 129 19.95 -12.18 -12.25
N LEU A 130 20.15 -10.88 -12.24
CA LEU A 130 21.41 -10.26 -11.80
C LEU A 130 21.21 -9.69 -10.38
N PRO A 131 22.19 -9.91 -9.49
CA PRO A 131 22.21 -9.21 -8.21
C PRO A 131 22.41 -7.71 -8.44
N GLU A 132 21.81 -6.89 -7.59
CA GLU A 132 22.09 -5.45 -7.52
C GLU A 132 23.10 -5.15 -6.42
N ASP A 133 23.96 -4.16 -6.64
CA ASP A 133 24.84 -3.65 -5.61
C ASP A 133 24.11 -2.55 -4.84
N SER A 134 23.62 -2.89 -3.66
CA SER A 134 22.82 -2.00 -2.81
C SER A 134 23.65 -1.33 -1.72
N GLY A 135 23.10 -0.30 -1.08
CA GLY A 135 23.75 0.35 0.07
C GLY A 135 23.99 -0.58 1.27
N TRP A 136 23.43 -1.80 1.26
CA TRP A 136 23.63 -2.84 2.28
C TRP A 136 24.46 -4.03 1.78
N GLY A 137 24.99 -3.95 0.57
CA GLY A 137 25.73 -5.01 -0.08
C GLY A 137 24.95 -5.63 -1.25
N PRO A 138 25.54 -6.65 -1.91
CA PRO A 138 24.90 -7.32 -3.03
C PRO A 138 23.66 -8.07 -2.59
N GLY A 139 22.60 -8.00 -3.41
CA GLY A 139 21.35 -8.68 -3.15
C GLY A 139 20.56 -8.92 -4.42
N GLN A 140 19.62 -9.85 -4.39
CA GLN A 140 18.66 -10.07 -5.46
C GLN A 140 17.30 -9.51 -5.06
N ARG A 141 16.68 -8.80 -5.98
CA ARG A 141 15.37 -8.22 -5.80
C ARG A 141 14.29 -9.14 -6.37
N LEU A 142 13.14 -9.20 -5.72
CA LEU A 142 11.97 -9.82 -6.31
C LEU A 142 11.55 -9.05 -7.56
N LYS A 143 11.13 -9.76 -8.59
CA LYS A 143 10.53 -9.16 -9.78
C LYS A 143 9.24 -8.43 -9.40
N PRO A 144 8.86 -7.37 -10.14
CA PRO A 144 7.56 -6.74 -9.95
C PRO A 144 6.44 -7.78 -10.07
N PRO A 145 5.46 -7.78 -9.14
CA PRO A 145 4.38 -8.80 -9.15
C PRO A 145 3.30 -8.51 -10.20
N VAL A 146 3.41 -7.40 -10.92
CA VAL A 146 2.48 -6.97 -11.95
C VAL A 146 3.20 -6.93 -13.28
N GLN A 147 2.55 -7.41 -14.34
CA GLN A 147 3.01 -7.28 -15.72
C GLN A 147 2.00 -6.43 -16.50
N LEU A 148 2.49 -5.43 -17.21
CA LEU A 148 1.71 -4.58 -18.08
C LEU A 148 2.21 -4.77 -19.52
N GLU A 149 1.32 -5.11 -20.44
CA GLU A 149 1.68 -5.26 -21.85
C GLU A 149 2.29 -3.98 -22.40
N GLY A 150 3.40 -4.10 -23.12
CA GLY A 150 4.13 -2.96 -23.68
C GLY A 150 4.89 -2.09 -22.68
N THR A 151 4.89 -2.44 -21.39
CA THR A 151 5.59 -1.69 -20.34
C THR A 151 6.61 -2.56 -19.63
N ALA A 152 7.89 -2.17 -19.70
CA ALA A 152 8.95 -2.86 -18.94
C ALA A 152 8.82 -2.52 -17.46
N MET A 153 8.34 -3.49 -16.67
CA MET A 153 8.31 -3.39 -15.21
C MET A 153 9.69 -3.69 -14.64
N ARG A 154 10.38 -2.65 -14.20
CA ARG A 154 11.75 -2.76 -13.69
C ARG A 154 12.02 -1.74 -12.59
N TRP A 155 13.07 -1.99 -11.84
CA TRP A 155 13.61 -1.06 -10.86
C TRP A 155 14.87 -0.43 -11.46
N ASP A 156 14.87 0.88 -11.67
CA ASP A 156 15.98 1.59 -12.32
C ASP A 156 17.10 1.95 -11.34
N LEU A 157 16.81 1.98 -10.05
CA LEU A 157 17.78 2.34 -9.01
C LEU A 157 17.89 1.24 -7.96
N PRO A 158 19.10 0.93 -7.50
CA PRO A 158 19.30 0.02 -6.38
C PRO A 158 18.79 0.63 -5.08
N ALA A 159 18.59 -0.19 -4.06
CA ALA A 159 18.25 0.27 -2.73
C ALA A 159 19.43 1.06 -2.11
N HIS A 160 19.15 2.25 -1.58
CA HIS A 160 20.12 3.13 -0.94
C HIS A 160 20.01 3.10 0.57
N ARG A 161 21.09 3.44 1.26
CA ARG A 161 21.04 3.68 2.70
C ARG A 161 20.14 4.88 3.00
N CYS A 162 19.46 4.83 4.15
CA CYS A 162 18.62 5.95 4.57
C CYS A 162 19.43 7.25 4.69
N GLY A 163 18.82 8.36 4.25
CA GLY A 163 19.43 9.69 4.34
C GLY A 163 20.51 10.01 3.31
N THR A 164 20.76 9.15 2.32
CA THR A 164 21.77 9.40 1.28
C THR A 164 21.23 10.13 0.05
N SER A 165 19.91 10.19 -0.12
CA SER A 165 19.32 10.92 -1.24
C SER A 165 19.42 12.43 -1.01
N HIS A 166 19.83 13.16 -2.05
CA HIS A 166 19.86 14.62 -1.98
C HIS A 166 18.43 15.18 -1.95
N PRO A 167 18.09 16.12 -1.04
CA PRO A 167 16.73 16.65 -0.92
C PRO A 167 16.47 17.73 -2.00
N ALA A 168 16.56 17.33 -3.26
CA ALA A 168 16.26 18.19 -4.41
C ALA A 168 15.60 17.35 -5.51
N TRP A 169 14.73 18.00 -6.26
CA TRP A 169 14.21 17.41 -7.49
C TRP A 169 15.25 17.49 -8.58
N SER A 170 15.43 16.41 -9.32
CA SER A 170 16.21 16.46 -10.57
C SER A 170 15.46 17.36 -11.57
N ALA A 171 16.19 18.31 -12.14
CA ALA A 171 15.67 19.18 -13.18
C ALA A 171 15.36 18.40 -14.45
#